data_09e7de17212e6072f19c167343949a86
#
_entry.id   09e7de17212e6072f19c167343949a86
#
_cell.length_a   1.000
_cell.length_b   1.000
_cell.length_c   1.000
_cell.angle_alpha   90.00
_cell.angle_beta   90.00
_cell.angle_gamma   90.00
#
_symmetry.space_group_name_H-M   'P 1'
#
loop_
_entity.id
_entity.type
_entity.pdbx_description
1 polymer ?
#
loop_
_entity_poly.entity_id
_entity_poly.type
_entity_poly.pdbx_seq_one_letter_code
_entity_poly.pdbx_strand_id
1 'polypeptide(L)'
;MVNFGSIWGDIASPGVLAYCASKGAVHQITKAMALDHVGDGIRINAVAPGEVNTPMLSSGRPNPPTVAELAHLAHSTIPMRRLAEPEEIANVVAFLVSDAASYITGAIVPVDAGYTAR
;
A
#
# COMPACT_ATOMS: atom_id res chain seq x y z
N MET A 1 2.38 -15.42 -2.22
CA MET A 1 2.07 -14.30 -3.15
C MET A 1 1.85 -13.03 -2.35
N VAL A 2 2.35 -11.88 -2.84
CA VAL A 2 2.06 -10.57 -2.24
C VAL A 2 1.56 -9.63 -3.34
N ASN A 3 0.36 -9.11 -3.15
CA ASN A 3 -0.25 -8.13 -4.04
C ASN A 3 0.03 -6.70 -3.56
N PHE A 4 0.08 -5.75 -4.49
CA PHE A 4 0.24 -4.34 -4.17
C PHE A 4 -1.11 -3.63 -4.19
N GLY A 5 -1.69 -3.46 -2.99
CA GLY A 5 -2.86 -2.61 -2.75
C GLY A 5 -2.48 -1.12 -2.64
N SER A 6 -3.17 -0.44 -1.78
CA SER A 6 -2.94 0.96 -1.39
C SER A 6 -3.81 1.25 -0.16
N ILE A 7 -3.46 2.27 0.62
CA ILE A 7 -4.37 2.82 1.62
C ILE A 7 -5.71 3.22 0.99
N TRP A 8 -5.70 3.67 -0.26
CA TRP A 8 -6.90 4.04 -1.04
C TRP A 8 -7.76 2.83 -1.46
N GLY A 9 -7.38 1.62 -1.08
CA GLY A 9 -8.22 0.43 -1.19
C GLY A 9 -9.16 0.24 0.00
N ASP A 10 -8.83 0.82 1.15
CA ASP A 10 -9.61 0.76 2.39
C ASP A 10 -10.31 2.09 2.71
N ILE A 11 -9.65 3.20 2.42
CA ILE A 11 -10.19 4.55 2.58
C ILE A 11 -10.30 5.24 1.22
N ALA A 12 -11.08 6.30 1.14
CA ALA A 12 -11.30 7.04 -0.10
C ALA A 12 -10.57 8.39 -0.10
N SER A 13 -10.28 8.88 -1.31
CA SER A 13 -9.81 10.23 -1.54
C SER A 13 -10.60 10.87 -2.69
N PRO A 14 -10.93 12.16 -2.62
CA PRO A 14 -11.61 12.84 -3.71
C PRO A 14 -10.75 12.89 -4.98
N GLY A 15 -11.40 12.78 -6.14
CA GLY A 15 -10.73 12.89 -7.45
C GLY A 15 -10.00 11.64 -7.95
N VAL A 16 -9.99 10.53 -7.18
CA VAL A 16 -9.29 9.29 -7.55
C VAL A 16 -10.20 8.04 -7.51
N LEU A 17 -11.47 8.21 -7.92
CA LEU A 17 -12.48 7.14 -7.87
C LEU A 17 -12.01 5.83 -8.49
N ALA A 18 -11.51 5.87 -9.73
CA ALA A 18 -11.08 4.67 -10.44
C ALA A 18 -9.90 3.98 -9.74
N TYR A 19 -8.96 4.75 -9.21
CA TYR A 19 -7.84 4.22 -8.45
C TYR A 19 -8.30 3.54 -7.15
N CYS A 20 -9.15 4.19 -6.36
CA CYS A 20 -9.73 3.61 -5.15
C CYS A 20 -10.48 2.30 -5.46
N ALA A 21 -11.31 2.29 -6.50
CA ALA A 21 -12.04 1.10 -6.92
C ALA A 21 -11.08 -0.04 -7.32
N SER A 22 -10.03 0.25 -8.09
CA SER A 22 -9.04 -0.74 -8.50
C SER A 22 -8.28 -1.33 -7.30
N LYS A 23 -7.90 -0.49 -6.34
CA LYS A 23 -7.16 -0.94 -5.16
C LYS A 23 -8.04 -1.66 -4.14
N GLY A 24 -9.30 -1.28 -4.01
CA GLY A 24 -10.30 -2.04 -3.27
C GLY A 24 -10.51 -3.43 -3.85
N ALA A 25 -10.56 -3.54 -5.18
CA ALA A 25 -10.62 -4.84 -5.86
C ALA A 25 -9.39 -5.70 -5.54
N VAL A 26 -8.17 -5.15 -5.54
CA VAL A 26 -6.94 -5.88 -5.15
C VAL A 26 -7.05 -6.42 -3.72
N HIS A 27 -7.59 -5.64 -2.77
CA HIS A 27 -7.78 -6.08 -1.40
C HIS A 27 -8.76 -7.26 -1.32
N GLN A 28 -9.90 -7.20 -2.01
CA GLN A 28 -10.87 -8.29 -1.99
C GLN A 28 -10.37 -9.53 -2.74
N ILE A 29 -9.72 -9.37 -3.88
CA ILE A 29 -9.07 -10.47 -4.60
C ILE A 29 -8.06 -11.19 -3.70
N THR A 30 -7.23 -10.44 -2.97
CA THR A 30 -6.25 -11.00 -2.03
C THR A 30 -6.91 -11.90 -0.99
N LYS A 31 -8.00 -11.43 -0.37
CA LYS A 31 -8.74 -12.19 0.65
C LYS A 31 -9.40 -13.44 0.08
N ALA A 32 -10.07 -13.30 -1.06
CA ALA A 32 -10.76 -14.42 -1.71
C ALA A 32 -9.76 -15.51 -2.13
N MET A 33 -8.70 -15.14 -2.84
CA MET A 33 -7.66 -16.09 -3.27
C MET A 33 -6.94 -16.73 -2.09
N ALA A 34 -6.75 -16.01 -0.98
CA ALA A 34 -6.15 -16.60 0.21
C ALA A 34 -6.99 -17.75 0.76
N LEU A 35 -8.31 -17.58 0.81
CA LEU A 35 -9.24 -18.62 1.25
C LEU A 35 -9.31 -19.79 0.26
N ASP A 36 -9.33 -19.50 -1.04
CA ASP A 36 -9.40 -20.53 -2.08
C ASP A 36 -8.15 -21.44 -2.09
N HIS A 37 -6.98 -20.90 -1.75
CA HIS A 37 -5.70 -21.60 -1.90
C HIS A 37 -4.99 -21.95 -0.58
N VAL A 38 -5.60 -21.70 0.58
CA VAL A 38 -4.98 -22.06 1.85
C VAL A 38 -4.76 -23.57 1.97
N GLY A 39 -5.67 -24.36 1.43
CA GLY A 39 -5.56 -25.83 1.38
C GLY A 39 -4.41 -26.33 0.47
N ASP A 40 -3.98 -25.53 -0.47
CA ASP A 40 -2.86 -25.80 -1.37
C ASP A 40 -1.50 -25.43 -0.74
N GLY A 41 -1.49 -24.92 0.49
CA GLY A 41 -0.28 -24.42 1.15
C GLY A 41 0.23 -23.09 0.59
N ILE A 42 -0.61 -22.33 -0.10
CA ILE A 42 -0.27 -21.04 -0.69
C ILE A 42 -0.80 -19.92 0.20
N ARG A 43 0.11 -19.06 0.65
CA ARG A 43 -0.24 -17.84 1.37
C ARG A 43 -0.33 -16.66 0.40
N ILE A 44 -1.38 -15.85 0.54
CA ILE A 44 -1.64 -14.69 -0.31
C ILE A 44 -1.98 -13.51 0.59
N ASN A 45 -1.16 -12.46 0.52
CA ASN A 45 -1.31 -11.24 1.30
C ASN A 45 -1.17 -10.03 0.39
N ALA A 46 -1.49 -8.86 0.89
CA ALA A 46 -1.22 -7.61 0.21
C ALA A 46 -0.52 -6.62 1.15
N VAL A 47 0.31 -5.76 0.58
CA VAL A 47 0.73 -4.53 1.22
C VAL A 47 -0.18 -3.40 0.78
N ALA A 48 -0.48 -2.48 1.68
CA ALA A 48 -1.23 -1.25 1.40
C ALA A 48 -0.34 -0.04 1.70
N PRO A 49 0.52 0.37 0.74
CA PRO A 49 1.39 1.50 0.93
C PRO A 49 0.60 2.81 1.06
N GLY A 50 1.11 3.73 1.87
CA GLY A 50 0.76 5.14 1.83
C GLY A 50 1.56 5.87 0.75
N GLU A 51 1.98 7.09 1.05
CA GLU A 51 2.74 7.92 0.12
C GLU A 51 4.23 7.49 0.10
N VAL A 52 4.68 7.05 -1.06
CA VAL A 52 6.05 6.55 -1.29
C VAL A 52 6.78 7.48 -2.24
N ASN A 53 8.04 7.76 -1.95
CA ASN A 53 8.92 8.60 -2.77
C ASN A 53 9.27 7.89 -4.09
N THR A 54 8.40 8.02 -5.08
CA THR A 54 8.53 7.40 -6.40
C THR A 54 8.14 8.38 -7.50
N PRO A 55 8.57 8.15 -8.75
CA PRO A 55 8.12 8.95 -9.90
C PRO A 55 6.60 9.01 -10.07
N MET A 56 5.85 8.08 -9.50
CA MET A 56 4.37 8.06 -9.56
C MET A 56 3.75 9.33 -8.96
N LEU A 57 4.38 9.95 -7.96
CA LEU A 57 3.90 11.18 -7.36
C LEU A 57 3.89 12.37 -8.34
N SER A 58 4.73 12.31 -9.36
CA SER A 58 4.87 13.33 -10.39
C SER A 58 4.27 12.91 -11.74
N SER A 59 4.06 11.61 -11.93
CA SER A 59 3.64 11.02 -13.21
C SER A 59 2.23 11.46 -13.61
N GLY A 60 2.06 11.84 -14.88
CA GLY A 60 0.77 12.20 -15.46
C GLY A 60 0.21 13.55 -14.99
N ARG A 61 0.97 14.34 -14.27
CA ARG A 61 0.57 15.69 -13.83
C ARG A 61 1.14 16.77 -14.74
N PRO A 62 0.33 17.70 -15.25
CA PRO A 62 0.83 18.83 -16.05
C PRO A 62 1.85 19.69 -15.28
N ASN A 63 1.61 19.84 -13.97
CA ASN A 63 2.50 20.55 -13.05
C ASN A 63 2.89 19.59 -11.91
N PRO A 64 4.00 18.84 -12.05
CA PRO A 64 4.44 17.93 -11.00
C PRO A 64 4.87 18.71 -9.75
N PRO A 65 4.57 18.20 -8.54
CA PRO A 65 4.96 18.85 -7.32
C PRO A 65 6.49 18.94 -7.19
N THR A 66 6.97 20.03 -6.66
CA THR A 66 8.39 20.20 -6.32
C THR A 66 8.75 19.36 -5.09
N VAL A 67 10.04 19.16 -4.87
CA VAL A 67 10.55 18.47 -3.66
C VAL A 67 10.08 19.16 -2.39
N ALA A 68 10.08 20.52 -2.37
CA ALA A 68 9.61 21.30 -1.23
C ALA A 68 8.11 21.13 -0.99
N GLU A 69 7.29 21.08 -2.04
CA GLU A 69 5.84 20.84 -1.95
C GLU A 69 5.52 19.44 -1.43
N LEU A 70 6.25 18.42 -1.89
CA LEU A 70 6.12 17.04 -1.38
C LEU A 70 6.53 16.95 0.09
N ALA A 71 7.60 17.61 0.50
CA ALA A 71 8.04 17.67 1.89
C ALA A 71 6.99 18.36 2.79
N HIS A 72 6.40 19.47 2.32
CA HIS A 72 5.34 20.18 3.02
C HIS A 72 4.07 19.32 3.15
N LEU A 73 3.66 18.65 2.08
CA LEU A 73 2.53 17.72 2.09
C LEU A 73 2.76 16.60 3.10
N ALA A 74 3.91 15.96 3.05
CA ALA A 74 4.26 14.89 3.96
C ALA A 74 4.24 15.35 5.42
N HIS A 75 4.83 16.52 5.70
CA HIS A 75 4.86 17.08 7.05
C HIS A 75 3.46 17.40 7.60
N SER A 76 2.54 17.84 6.74
CA SER A 76 1.20 18.27 7.15
C SER A 76 0.18 17.14 7.21
N THR A 77 0.35 16.05 6.44
CA THR A 77 -0.68 15.02 6.29
C THR A 77 -0.28 13.64 6.80
N ILE A 78 1.01 13.32 6.82
CA ILE A 78 1.51 12.01 7.23
C ILE A 78 1.96 12.06 8.70
N PRO A 79 1.49 11.15 9.58
CA PRO A 79 1.88 11.16 11.00
C PRO A 79 3.39 11.12 11.24
N MET A 80 4.16 10.33 10.48
CA MET A 80 5.63 10.32 10.54
C MET A 80 6.29 11.49 9.82
N ARG A 81 5.52 12.38 9.19
CA ARG A 81 5.94 13.65 8.55
C ARG A 81 6.96 13.49 7.43
N ARG A 82 7.00 12.34 6.78
CA ARG A 82 7.86 12.06 5.63
C ARG A 82 7.21 11.05 4.70
N LEU A 83 7.67 11.01 3.47
CA LEU A 83 7.37 9.93 2.54
C LEU A 83 8.12 8.66 2.97
N ALA A 84 7.57 7.50 2.60
CA ALA A 84 8.32 6.26 2.67
C ALA A 84 9.33 6.18 1.53
N GLU A 85 10.44 5.49 1.76
CA GLU A 85 11.31 5.07 0.66
C GLU A 85 10.85 3.70 0.13
N PRO A 86 11.05 3.41 -1.18
CA PRO A 86 10.63 2.14 -1.78
C PRO A 86 11.13 0.90 -1.03
N GLU A 87 12.32 0.96 -0.46
CA GLU A 87 12.94 -0.11 0.32
C GLU A 87 12.14 -0.44 1.58
N GLU A 88 11.45 0.54 2.17
CA GLU A 88 10.61 0.30 3.35
C GLU A 88 9.40 -0.57 3.02
N ILE A 89 8.83 -0.40 1.82
CA ILE A 89 7.76 -1.27 1.32
C ILE A 89 8.33 -2.65 0.95
N ALA A 90 9.47 -2.68 0.26
CA ALA A 90 10.12 -3.91 -0.15
C ALA A 90 10.50 -4.81 1.05
N ASN A 91 10.92 -4.23 2.17
CA ASN A 91 11.22 -4.96 3.40
C ASN A 91 10.00 -5.67 3.98
N VAL A 92 8.83 -5.06 3.92
CA VAL A 92 7.57 -5.69 4.35
C VAL A 92 7.19 -6.83 3.41
N VAL A 93 7.35 -6.64 2.10
CA VAL A 93 7.12 -7.69 1.10
C VAL A 93 8.06 -8.88 1.36
N ALA A 94 9.35 -8.62 1.58
CA ALA A 94 10.34 -9.65 1.90
C ALA A 94 9.96 -10.46 3.16
N PHE A 95 9.47 -9.79 4.20
CA PHE A 95 8.94 -10.46 5.39
C PHE A 95 7.74 -11.35 5.06
N LEU A 96 6.75 -10.84 4.32
CA LEU A 96 5.52 -11.55 4.01
C LEU A 96 5.75 -12.80 3.15
N VAL A 97 6.78 -12.82 2.29
CA VAL A 97 7.13 -14.01 1.48
C VAL A 97 8.02 -14.99 2.23
N SER A 98 8.57 -14.62 3.38
CA SER A 98 9.46 -15.47 4.18
C SER A 98 8.69 -16.43 5.09
N ASP A 99 9.40 -17.42 5.62
CA ASP A 99 8.84 -18.36 6.61
C ASP A 99 8.51 -17.71 7.94
N ALA A 100 9.09 -16.53 8.23
CA ALA A 100 8.73 -15.75 9.41
C ALA A 100 7.25 -15.31 9.39
N ALA A 101 6.63 -15.22 8.22
CA ALA A 101 5.21 -14.92 8.03
C ALA A 101 4.36 -16.17 7.74
N SER A 102 4.80 -17.36 8.18
CA SER A 102 4.17 -18.64 7.83
C SER A 102 2.72 -18.79 8.28
N TYR A 103 2.27 -18.01 9.27
CA TYR A 103 0.89 -18.04 9.76
C TYR A 103 0.05 -16.84 9.30
N ILE A 104 0.54 -16.09 8.30
CA ILE A 104 -0.14 -14.91 7.75
C ILE A 104 -0.64 -15.22 6.33
N THR A 105 -1.95 -15.19 6.13
CA THR A 105 -2.61 -15.26 4.81
C THR A 105 -3.91 -14.46 4.82
N GLY A 106 -4.30 -13.87 3.70
CA GLY A 106 -5.48 -13.01 3.58
C GLY A 106 -5.33 -11.63 4.23
N ALA A 107 -4.13 -11.27 4.68
CA ALA A 107 -3.89 -9.99 5.33
C ALA A 107 -3.68 -8.87 4.31
N ILE A 108 -4.21 -7.69 4.65
CA ILE A 108 -3.88 -6.41 4.02
C ILE A 108 -3.04 -5.64 5.03
N VAL A 109 -1.76 -5.44 4.74
CA VAL A 109 -0.81 -4.85 5.68
C VAL A 109 -0.57 -3.38 5.33
N PRO A 110 -1.09 -2.42 6.12
CA PRO A 110 -0.78 -1.01 5.91
C PRO A 110 0.71 -0.73 6.13
N VAL A 111 1.32 0.00 5.20
CA VAL A 111 2.69 0.50 5.31
C VAL A 111 2.63 1.99 4.98
N ASP A 112 2.12 2.78 5.93
CA ASP A 112 1.54 4.09 5.65
C ASP A 112 1.88 5.16 6.70
N ALA A 113 2.86 4.88 7.54
CA ALA A 113 3.31 5.82 8.58
C ALA A 113 2.19 6.23 9.56
N GLY A 114 1.18 5.36 9.77
CA GLY A 114 0.03 5.64 10.63
C GLY A 114 -1.08 6.45 9.97
N TYR A 115 -1.03 6.63 8.66
CA TYR A 115 -2.01 7.45 7.92
C TYR A 115 -3.45 6.97 8.14
N THR A 116 -3.69 5.66 8.13
CA THR A 116 -5.02 5.04 8.28
C THR A 116 -5.38 4.67 9.74
N ALA A 117 -4.51 4.92 10.69
CA ALA A 117 -4.72 4.57 12.11
C ALA A 117 -5.66 5.54 12.86
N ARG A 118 -6.39 6.39 12.16
CA ARG A 118 -7.25 7.45 12.70
C ARG A 118 -8.65 7.45 12.09
#